data_02091ef11c9ffccdc1558cf219e570eb
#
_entry.id   02091ef11c9ffccdc1558cf219e570eb
#
_cell.length_a   1.000
_cell.length_b   1.000
_cell.length_c   1.000
_cell.angle_alpha   90.00
_cell.angle_beta   90.00
_cell.angle_gamma   90.00
#
_symmetry.space_group_name_H-M   'P 1'
#
loop_
_entity.id
_entity.type
_entity.pdbx_description
1 polymer ?
#
loop_
_entity_poly.entity_id
_entity_poly.type
_entity_poly.pdbx_seq_one_letter_code
_entity_poly.pdbx_strand_id
1 'polypeptide(L)'
;LSNRELVRRHFLESPLVKSETLTYSKTDEDFMRKLDEYIMHNMEQADLSVDDMADEMCMSSSNLFRKLKGIIGKNPNEYLRIKRLKRAAELLQQDKYSITDISLLVGFRSPTYFSSCFKKQFGITPTEFLEGGGD
;
A
#
# COMPACT_ATOMS: atom_id res chain seq x y z
N LEU A 1 4.73 -24.22 0.06
CA LEU A 1 5.11 -22.83 0.32
C LEU A 1 4.58 -22.37 1.66
N SER A 2 5.39 -21.64 2.41
CA SER A 2 4.94 -21.00 3.65
C SER A 2 3.96 -19.88 3.35
N ASN A 3 3.18 -19.48 4.34
CA ASN A 3 2.29 -18.33 4.20
C ASN A 3 3.08 -17.06 3.91
N ARG A 4 4.28 -16.91 4.49
CA ARG A 4 5.14 -15.78 4.19
C ARG A 4 5.56 -15.75 2.73
N GLU A 5 5.88 -16.90 2.16
CA GLU A 5 6.24 -16.99 0.74
C GLU A 5 5.05 -16.67 -0.16
N LEU A 6 3.86 -17.14 0.21
CA LEU A 6 2.65 -16.83 -0.55
C LEU A 6 2.35 -15.34 -0.55
N VAL A 7 2.46 -14.70 0.61
CA VAL A 7 2.25 -13.24 0.70
C VAL A 7 3.31 -12.51 -0.09
N ARG A 8 4.56 -12.92 0.01
CA ARG A 8 5.65 -12.30 -0.74
C ARG A 8 5.42 -12.42 -2.24
N ARG A 9 4.99 -13.60 -2.71
CA ARG A 9 4.69 -13.82 -4.11
C ARG A 9 3.54 -12.92 -4.57
N HIS A 10 2.46 -12.87 -3.77
CA HIS A 10 1.32 -12.01 -4.07
C HIS A 10 1.73 -10.55 -4.18
N PHE A 11 2.59 -10.13 -3.25
CA PHE A 11 3.14 -8.78 -3.23
C PHE A 11 3.95 -8.49 -4.48
N LEU A 12 4.83 -9.41 -4.89
CA LEU A 12 5.66 -9.25 -6.09
C LEU A 12 4.84 -9.27 -7.38
N GLU A 13 3.72 -9.98 -7.39
CA GLU A 13 2.84 -10.08 -8.55
C GLU A 13 1.73 -9.03 -8.53
N SER A 14 1.73 -8.12 -7.53
CA SER A 14 0.69 -7.10 -7.41
C SER A 14 0.73 -6.14 -8.61
N PRO A 15 -0.40 -5.50 -8.93
CA PRO A 15 -0.42 -4.46 -9.96
C PRO A 15 0.59 -3.35 -9.72
N LEU A 16 0.88 -3.06 -8.45
CA LEU A 16 1.86 -2.05 -8.08
C LEU A 16 3.26 -2.41 -8.59
N VAL A 17 3.70 -3.66 -8.39
CA VAL A 17 4.99 -4.12 -8.87
C VAL A 17 5.02 -4.16 -10.39
N LYS A 18 3.94 -4.65 -11.01
CA LYS A 18 3.84 -4.67 -12.47
C LYS A 18 3.90 -3.27 -13.06
N SER A 19 3.29 -2.29 -12.37
CA SER A 19 3.36 -0.90 -12.79
C SER A 19 4.79 -0.38 -12.80
N GLU A 20 5.59 -0.80 -11.84
CA GLU A 20 7.00 -0.42 -11.77
C GLU A 20 7.81 -0.95 -12.94
N THR A 21 7.37 -2.02 -13.58
CA THR A 21 8.07 -2.61 -14.73
C THR A 21 7.62 -2.03 -16.08
N LEU A 22 6.55 -1.22 -16.08
CA LEU A 22 6.08 -0.59 -17.31
C LEU A 22 6.99 0.57 -17.71
N THR A 23 7.02 0.85 -19.01
CA THR A 23 7.78 1.99 -19.51
C THR A 23 6.97 3.26 -19.32
N TYR A 24 7.41 4.11 -18.42
CA TYR A 24 6.81 5.41 -18.18
C TYR A 24 7.67 6.51 -18.79
N SER A 25 7.05 7.65 -19.07
CA SER A 25 7.81 8.85 -19.34
C SER A 25 8.58 9.26 -18.09
N LYS A 26 9.64 10.03 -18.25
CA LYS A 26 10.39 10.54 -17.12
C LYS A 26 9.51 11.39 -16.20
N THR A 27 8.59 12.14 -16.78
CA THR A 27 7.64 12.96 -16.02
C THR A 27 6.76 12.09 -15.13
N ASP A 28 6.26 10.95 -15.64
CA ASP A 28 5.46 10.03 -14.88
C ASP A 28 6.28 9.35 -13.77
N GLU A 29 7.52 8.99 -14.06
CA GLU A 29 8.41 8.42 -13.04
C GLU A 29 8.66 9.40 -11.90
N ASP A 30 8.93 10.66 -12.22
CA ASP A 30 9.15 11.71 -11.23
C ASP A 30 7.88 11.95 -10.39
N PHE A 31 6.73 11.96 -11.05
CA PHE A 31 5.44 12.10 -10.37
C PHE A 31 5.22 10.97 -9.39
N MET A 32 5.39 9.73 -9.82
CA MET A 32 5.17 8.55 -8.97
C MET A 32 6.16 8.53 -7.80
N ARG A 33 7.41 8.86 -8.04
CA ARG A 33 8.41 8.92 -6.97
C ARG A 33 8.02 9.94 -5.91
N LYS A 34 7.61 11.13 -6.33
CA LYS A 34 7.22 12.19 -5.40
C LYS A 34 5.98 11.79 -4.59
N LEU A 35 4.99 11.20 -5.25
CA LEU A 35 3.78 10.74 -4.57
C LEU A 35 4.12 9.63 -3.58
N ASP A 36 4.94 8.67 -3.97
CA ASP A 36 5.33 7.55 -3.10
C ASP A 36 6.09 8.03 -1.87
N GLU A 37 7.00 8.99 -2.04
CA GLU A 37 7.73 9.56 -0.91
C GLU A 37 6.77 10.25 0.07
N TYR A 38 5.82 11.01 -0.44
CA TYR A 38 4.84 11.69 0.39
C TYR A 38 3.99 10.67 1.16
N ILE A 39 3.50 9.64 0.49
CA ILE A 39 2.71 8.59 1.14
C ILE A 39 3.53 7.88 2.22
N MET A 40 4.78 7.53 1.93
CA MET A 40 5.65 6.86 2.91
C MET A 40 5.82 7.68 4.18
N HIS A 41 5.99 8.99 4.05
CA HIS A 41 6.20 9.86 5.20
C HIS A 41 4.93 10.18 5.98
N ASN A 42 3.76 9.98 5.39
CA ASN A 42 2.49 10.41 5.98
C ASN A 42 1.46 9.30 6.15
N MET A 43 1.76 8.07 5.74
CA MET A 43 0.75 7.00 5.75
C MET A 43 0.27 6.62 7.15
N GLU A 44 1.09 6.86 8.17
CA GLU A 44 0.72 6.58 9.55
C GLU A 44 -0.47 7.45 10.01
N GLN A 45 -0.65 8.60 9.40
CA GLN A 45 -1.78 9.46 9.67
C GLN A 45 -3.05 8.84 9.06
N ALA A 46 -3.94 8.36 9.92
CA ALA A 46 -5.14 7.66 9.47
C ALA A 46 -6.09 8.56 8.68
N ASP A 47 -6.01 9.87 8.90
CA ASP A 47 -6.83 10.88 8.21
C ASP A 47 -6.20 11.43 6.93
N LEU A 48 -5.07 10.89 6.50
CA LEU A 48 -4.47 11.28 5.23
C LEU A 48 -5.49 11.10 4.11
N SER A 49 -5.76 12.17 3.37
CA SER A 49 -6.82 12.20 2.37
C SER A 49 -6.28 12.37 0.95
N VAL A 50 -7.17 12.11 -0.03
CA VAL A 50 -6.86 12.38 -1.43
C VAL A 50 -6.56 13.87 -1.63
N ASP A 51 -7.29 14.75 -0.95
CA ASP A 51 -7.06 16.19 -1.05
C ASP A 51 -5.66 16.56 -0.56
N ASP A 52 -5.19 15.94 0.52
CA ASP A 52 -3.84 16.16 1.02
C ASP A 52 -2.79 15.74 -0.01
N MET A 53 -3.00 14.58 -0.63
CA MET A 53 -2.08 14.09 -1.67
C MET A 53 -2.08 15.01 -2.87
N ALA A 54 -3.24 15.48 -3.31
CA ALA A 54 -3.35 16.40 -4.44
C ALA A 54 -2.67 17.73 -4.15
N ASP A 55 -2.86 18.28 -2.96
CA ASP A 55 -2.20 19.52 -2.54
C ASP A 55 -0.68 19.38 -2.61
N GLU A 56 -0.15 18.25 -2.09
CA GLU A 56 1.30 18.00 -2.16
C GLU A 56 1.79 17.92 -3.60
N MET A 57 0.99 17.38 -4.49
CA MET A 57 1.35 17.26 -5.91
C MET A 57 1.01 18.52 -6.71
N CYS A 58 0.53 19.58 -6.05
CA CYS A 58 0.19 20.88 -6.65
C CYS A 58 -0.88 20.76 -7.75
N MET A 59 -1.90 19.94 -7.48
CA MET A 59 -2.98 19.73 -8.44
C MET A 59 -4.32 19.53 -7.71
N SER A 60 -5.41 19.59 -8.47
CA SER A 60 -6.74 19.28 -7.91
C SER A 60 -6.88 17.79 -7.68
N SER A 61 -7.81 17.41 -6.78
CA SER A 61 -8.11 16.00 -6.52
C SER A 61 -8.59 15.30 -7.79
N SER A 62 -9.36 15.97 -8.62
CA SER A 62 -9.83 15.42 -9.91
C SER A 62 -8.68 15.13 -10.85
N ASN A 63 -7.69 16.03 -10.92
CA ASN A 63 -6.52 15.83 -11.76
C ASN A 63 -5.63 14.69 -11.22
N LEU A 64 -5.48 14.61 -9.92
CA LEU A 64 -4.74 13.50 -9.30
C LEU A 64 -5.41 12.16 -9.64
N PHE A 65 -6.74 12.10 -9.50
CA PHE A 65 -7.51 10.91 -9.84
C PHE A 65 -7.25 10.47 -11.29
N ARG A 66 -7.40 11.39 -12.23
CA ARG A 66 -7.22 11.10 -13.66
C ARG A 66 -5.79 10.67 -13.97
N LYS A 67 -4.81 11.41 -13.44
CA LYS A 67 -3.41 11.13 -13.74
C LYS A 67 -3.01 9.76 -13.20
N LEU A 68 -3.35 9.47 -11.95
CA LEU A 68 -2.99 8.21 -11.34
C LEU A 68 -3.70 7.04 -12.01
N LYS A 69 -4.99 7.20 -12.32
CA LYS A 69 -5.76 6.20 -13.04
C LYS A 69 -5.14 5.90 -14.42
N GLY A 70 -4.65 6.94 -15.10
CA GLY A 70 -3.99 6.79 -16.39
C GLY A 70 -2.65 6.09 -16.32
N ILE A 71 -1.89 6.30 -15.25
CA ILE A 71 -0.55 5.70 -15.11
C ILE A 71 -0.64 4.25 -14.64
N ILE A 72 -1.42 3.97 -13.58
CA ILE A 72 -1.41 2.65 -12.93
C ILE A 72 -2.77 1.97 -12.87
N GLY A 73 -3.82 2.58 -13.39
CA GLY A 73 -5.16 1.98 -13.38
C GLY A 73 -5.85 1.97 -12.04
N LYS A 74 -5.35 2.71 -11.05
CA LYS A 74 -5.91 2.76 -9.70
C LYS A 74 -6.24 4.19 -9.33
N ASN A 75 -7.30 4.38 -8.53
CA ASN A 75 -7.59 5.70 -8.00
C ASN A 75 -6.74 5.97 -6.76
N PRO A 76 -6.65 7.24 -6.31
CA PRO A 76 -5.77 7.58 -5.17
C PRO A 76 -6.10 6.85 -3.88
N ASN A 77 -7.38 6.62 -3.55
CA ASN A 77 -7.74 5.89 -2.34
C ASN A 77 -7.29 4.44 -2.40
N GLU A 78 -7.48 3.79 -3.55
CA GLU A 78 -7.01 2.42 -3.76
C GLU A 78 -5.50 2.35 -3.65
N TYR A 79 -4.82 3.31 -4.26
CA TYR A 79 -3.36 3.36 -4.25
C TYR A 79 -2.81 3.52 -2.83
N LEU A 80 -3.39 4.46 -2.06
CA LEU A 80 -2.99 4.66 -0.67
C LEU A 80 -3.19 3.37 0.15
N ARG A 81 -4.33 2.71 -0.02
CA ARG A 81 -4.61 1.45 0.69
C ARG A 81 -3.61 0.37 0.33
N ILE A 82 -3.28 0.22 -0.95
CA ILE A 82 -2.29 -0.75 -1.41
C ILE A 82 -0.91 -0.45 -0.81
N LYS A 83 -0.50 0.80 -0.79
CA LYS A 83 0.79 1.20 -0.21
C LYS A 83 0.83 0.89 1.30
N ARG A 84 -0.26 1.16 2.01
CA ARG A 84 -0.36 0.83 3.44
C ARG A 84 -0.26 -0.68 3.68
N LEU A 85 -0.96 -1.48 2.87
CA LEU A 85 -0.92 -2.94 3.00
C LEU A 85 0.46 -3.51 2.63
N LYS A 86 1.09 -2.94 1.64
CA LYS A 86 2.45 -3.30 1.25
C LYS A 86 3.42 -3.09 2.41
N ARG A 87 3.35 -1.93 3.06
CA ARG A 87 4.19 -1.63 4.22
C ARG A 87 3.88 -2.56 5.39
N ALA A 88 2.59 -2.89 5.60
CA ALA A 88 2.19 -3.82 6.64
C ALA A 88 2.82 -5.20 6.43
N ALA A 89 2.82 -5.71 5.19
CA ALA A 89 3.45 -7.00 4.89
C ALA A 89 4.95 -6.98 5.21
N GLU A 90 5.63 -5.88 4.90
CA GLU A 90 7.03 -5.72 5.25
C GLU A 90 7.25 -5.76 6.77
N LEU A 91 6.42 -5.05 7.52
CA LEU A 91 6.51 -5.02 8.98
C LEU A 91 6.20 -6.37 9.62
N LEU A 92 5.23 -7.10 9.06
CA LEU A 92 4.91 -8.45 9.56
C LEU A 92 6.09 -9.40 9.41
N GLN A 93 6.89 -9.25 8.37
CA GLN A 93 8.05 -10.10 8.16
C GLN A 93 9.15 -9.87 9.19
N GLN A 94 9.16 -8.71 9.83
CA GLN A 94 10.19 -8.36 10.80
C GLN A 94 9.98 -8.98 12.18
N ASP A 95 8.78 -9.47 12.49
CA ASP A 95 8.41 -10.07 13.78
C ASP A 95 8.68 -9.16 14.99
N LYS A 96 8.57 -7.84 14.81
CA LYS A 96 8.84 -6.88 15.88
C LYS A 96 7.58 -6.30 16.51
N TYR A 97 6.47 -6.33 15.81
CA TYR A 97 5.25 -5.63 16.20
C TYR A 97 4.06 -6.57 16.20
N SER A 98 3.09 -6.31 17.07
CA SER A 98 1.81 -7.00 17.02
C SER A 98 1.03 -6.59 15.78
N ILE A 99 0.04 -7.39 15.39
CA ILE A 99 -0.85 -7.07 14.27
C ILE A 99 -1.57 -5.75 14.54
N THR A 100 -2.03 -5.53 15.78
CA THR A 100 -2.68 -4.29 16.16
C THR A 100 -1.76 -3.10 15.97
N ASP A 101 -0.51 -3.21 16.44
CA ASP A 101 0.48 -2.13 16.28
C ASP A 101 0.74 -1.83 14.81
N ILE A 102 0.88 -2.87 14.00
CA ILE A 102 1.14 -2.70 12.56
C ILE A 102 -0.03 -1.98 11.89
N SER A 103 -1.27 -2.36 12.24
CA SER A 103 -2.43 -1.70 11.66
C SER A 103 -2.41 -0.18 11.89
N LEU A 104 -2.02 0.23 13.09
CA LEU A 104 -1.93 1.66 13.43
C LEU A 104 -0.71 2.32 12.77
N LEU A 105 0.42 1.65 12.74
CA LEU A 105 1.65 2.19 12.13
C LEU A 105 1.49 2.48 10.64
N VAL A 106 0.66 1.71 9.94
CA VAL A 106 0.45 1.94 8.52
C VAL A 106 -0.80 2.77 8.23
N GLY A 107 -1.47 3.29 9.27
CA GLY A 107 -2.53 4.28 9.10
C GLY A 107 -3.97 3.76 9.06
N PHE A 108 -4.21 2.51 9.43
CA PHE A 108 -5.58 2.01 9.57
C PHE A 108 -6.15 2.43 10.92
N ARG A 109 -7.41 2.85 10.93
CA ARG A 109 -8.09 3.25 12.18
C ARG A 109 -8.51 2.05 13.01
N SER A 110 -8.74 0.90 12.39
CA SER A 110 -9.30 -0.28 13.02
C SER A 110 -8.49 -1.51 12.61
N PRO A 111 -8.02 -2.34 13.57
CA PRO A 111 -7.37 -3.60 13.24
C PRO A 111 -8.29 -4.55 12.46
N THR A 112 -9.61 -4.52 12.74
CA THR A 112 -10.58 -5.35 12.03
C THR A 112 -10.66 -4.97 10.56
N TYR A 113 -10.75 -3.68 10.26
CA TYR A 113 -10.77 -3.21 8.88
C TYR A 113 -9.45 -3.54 8.17
N PHE A 114 -8.34 -3.32 8.87
CA PHE A 114 -7.02 -3.68 8.35
C PHE A 114 -6.95 -5.15 7.95
N SER A 115 -7.39 -6.04 8.84
CA SER A 115 -7.37 -7.48 8.57
C SER A 115 -8.21 -7.85 7.36
N SER A 116 -9.39 -7.24 7.21
CA SER A 116 -10.25 -7.46 6.04
C SER A 116 -9.58 -7.01 4.75
N CYS A 117 -8.97 -5.84 4.75
CA CYS A 117 -8.27 -5.31 3.59
C CYS A 117 -7.06 -6.17 3.24
N PHE A 118 -6.31 -6.59 4.26
CA PHE A 118 -5.12 -7.42 4.07
C PHE A 118 -5.50 -8.76 3.43
N LYS A 119 -6.54 -9.41 3.94
CA LYS A 119 -7.02 -10.68 3.38
C LYS A 119 -7.48 -10.51 1.94
N LYS A 120 -8.21 -9.43 1.65
CA LYS A 120 -8.67 -9.15 0.30
C LYS A 120 -7.51 -8.96 -0.67
N GLN A 121 -6.44 -8.30 -0.23
CA GLN A 121 -5.28 -8.01 -1.07
C GLN A 121 -4.38 -9.24 -1.26
N PHE A 122 -4.14 -10.01 -0.19
CA PHE A 122 -3.13 -11.07 -0.19
C PHE A 122 -3.71 -12.49 -0.12
N GLY A 123 -5.02 -12.63 0.10
CA GLY A 123 -5.67 -13.94 0.16
C GLY A 123 -5.65 -14.61 1.51
N ILE A 124 -4.88 -14.11 2.46
CA ILE A 124 -4.80 -14.62 3.83
C ILE A 124 -4.85 -13.46 4.83
N THR A 125 -5.26 -13.75 6.06
CA THR A 125 -5.29 -12.74 7.12
C THR A 125 -3.88 -12.49 7.66
N PRO A 126 -3.66 -11.34 8.34
CA PRO A 126 -2.38 -11.12 9.02
C PRO A 126 -2.04 -12.20 10.03
N THR A 127 -3.05 -12.71 10.75
CA THR A 127 -2.86 -13.81 11.72
C THR A 127 -2.38 -15.08 11.01
N GLU A 128 -3.04 -15.44 9.92
CA GLU A 128 -2.64 -16.60 9.12
C GLU A 128 -1.22 -16.43 8.56
N PHE A 129 -0.88 -15.23 8.16
CA PHE A 129 0.46 -14.92 7.67
C PHE A 129 1.51 -15.21 8.75
N LEU A 130 1.26 -14.75 10.00
CA LEU A 130 2.19 -14.95 11.09
C LEU A 130 2.25 -16.44 11.50
N GLU A 131 1.10 -17.12 11.56
CA GLU A 131 1.04 -18.54 11.94
C GLU A 131 1.77 -19.43 10.92
N GLY A 132 1.62 -19.13 9.65
CA GLY A 132 2.32 -19.87 8.60
C GLY A 132 3.78 -19.51 8.46
N GLY A 133 4.22 -18.44 9.09
CA GLY A 133 5.58 -17.95 8.97
C GLY A 133 6.63 -18.82 9.63
N GLY A 134 6.22 -19.81 10.40
CA GLY A 134 7.14 -20.75 11.04
C GLY A 134 7.49 -21.98 10.21
N ASP A 135 6.91 -22.08 9.02
CA ASP A 135 7.13 -23.23 8.13
C ASP A 135 8.58 -23.33 7.66
#